data_1bd2c344f2446a3ae8ed51429cc2de7f
#
_entry.id   1bd2c344f2446a3ae8ed51429cc2de7f
#
_cell.length_a   1.000
_cell.length_b   1.000
_cell.length_c   1.000
_cell.angle_alpha   90.00
_cell.angle_beta   90.00
_cell.angle_gamma   90.00
#
_symmetry.space_group_name_H-M   'P 1'
#
loop_
_entity.id
_entity.type
_entity.pdbx_description
1 polymer ?
#
loop_
_entity_poly.entity_id
_entity_poly.type
_entity_poly.pdbx_seq_one_letter_code
_entity_poly.pdbx_strand_id
1 'polypeptide(L)'
;MQKPQSQILEKDSLRVLRIALDKLESGFDTLPPLTSASKDGAGLESVLLQVADRLRDNYPYFHPLYAGQMLKPPHPVARLAYALAMWINPNNHALDGGRASSQMEKEAVAEIARMVGWNEHLGHLCGGGTMANLEALWVAGQVHPGLTIVASEQAHYTHKRISAALGLQFESLACDKKGRLDVDVLKRRLDQRGIGTVVATVGTTAIGSVDPVPKILELRKQYGFRLHIDAAYGGYFGLIDNLAAEARGSYDRLSEADSIVIDPHKHGLQPYGCGCVLFRDPAVGRFYKH
;
A
#
# COMPACT_ATOMS: atom_id res chain seq x y z
N MET A 1 23.67 -24.24 29.69
CA MET A 1 23.40 -22.92 29.08
C MET A 1 22.19 -23.08 28.15
N GLN A 2 21.08 -22.39 28.41
CA GLN A 2 19.95 -22.35 27.48
C GLN A 2 20.42 -21.66 26.18
N LYS A 3 20.13 -22.27 25.01
CA LYS A 3 20.35 -21.60 23.72
C LYS A 3 19.61 -20.27 23.74
N PRO A 4 20.21 -19.15 23.27
CA PRO A 4 19.51 -17.89 23.16
C PRO A 4 18.26 -18.07 22.33
N GLN A 5 17.15 -17.49 22.76
CA GLN A 5 15.88 -17.54 22.03
C GLN A 5 16.07 -16.87 20.65
N SER A 6 15.59 -17.50 19.59
CA SER A 6 15.67 -16.94 18.23
C SER A 6 14.98 -15.57 18.20
N GLN A 7 15.65 -14.58 17.63
CA GLN A 7 15.11 -13.23 17.42
C GLN A 7 14.32 -13.09 16.11
N ILE A 8 14.50 -14.02 15.18
CA ILE A 8 13.92 -13.95 13.82
C ILE A 8 12.77 -14.94 13.66
N LEU A 9 12.93 -16.15 14.23
CA LEU A 9 11.99 -17.24 14.05
C LEU A 9 11.16 -17.46 15.32
N GLU A 10 9.86 -17.28 15.21
CA GLU A 10 8.92 -17.58 16.29
C GLU A 10 8.88 -19.08 16.54
N LYS A 11 8.65 -19.45 17.82
CA LYS A 11 8.48 -20.84 18.21
C LYS A 11 7.42 -21.52 17.33
N ASP A 12 7.71 -22.70 16.87
CA ASP A 12 6.82 -23.54 16.06
C ASP A 12 6.49 -23.05 14.64
N SER A 13 7.00 -21.92 14.17
CA SER A 13 6.68 -21.38 12.84
C SER A 13 6.88 -22.38 11.71
N LEU A 14 8.01 -23.09 11.69
CA LEU A 14 8.28 -24.10 10.65
C LEU A 14 7.37 -25.32 10.75
N ARG A 15 7.01 -25.73 11.99
CA ARG A 15 6.05 -26.80 12.22
C ARG A 15 4.64 -26.43 11.69
N VAL A 16 4.20 -25.20 11.98
CA VAL A 16 2.90 -24.69 11.49
C VAL A 16 2.88 -24.60 9.96
N LEU A 17 3.97 -24.09 9.37
CA LEU A 17 4.10 -24.02 7.91
C LEU A 17 4.06 -25.43 7.29
N ARG A 18 4.72 -26.42 7.89
CA ARG A 18 4.67 -27.81 7.42
C ARG A 18 3.25 -28.37 7.43
N ILE A 19 2.52 -28.20 8.53
CA ILE A 19 1.11 -28.60 8.62
C ILE A 19 0.25 -27.94 7.55
N ALA A 20 0.48 -26.65 7.29
CA ALA A 20 -0.25 -25.93 6.27
C ALA A 20 0.07 -26.43 4.85
N LEU A 21 1.32 -26.80 4.60
CA LEU A 21 1.74 -27.38 3.31
C LEU A 21 1.11 -28.77 3.11
N ASP A 22 1.14 -29.63 4.13
CA ASP A 22 0.50 -30.97 4.07
C ASP A 22 -0.99 -30.83 3.79
N LYS A 23 -1.66 -29.85 4.41
CA LYS A 23 -3.07 -29.52 4.13
C LYS A 23 -3.30 -29.01 2.71
N LEU A 24 -2.42 -28.18 2.20
CA LEU A 24 -2.49 -27.67 0.83
C LEU A 24 -2.31 -28.79 -0.18
N GLU A 25 -1.29 -29.64 0.02
CA GLU A 25 -0.98 -30.78 -0.84
C GLU A 25 -2.16 -31.75 -0.95
N SER A 26 -2.83 -32.06 0.18
CA SER A 26 -4.00 -32.95 0.21
C SER A 26 -5.17 -32.46 -0.66
N GLY A 27 -5.23 -31.20 -1.01
CA GLY A 27 -6.21 -30.66 -1.97
C GLY A 27 -5.98 -31.11 -3.41
N PHE A 28 -4.84 -31.70 -3.71
CA PHE A 28 -4.41 -32.16 -5.04
C PHE A 28 -4.24 -33.68 -5.14
N ASP A 29 -4.64 -34.44 -4.14
CA ASP A 29 -4.48 -35.91 -4.08
C ASP A 29 -5.14 -36.67 -5.24
N THR A 30 -6.08 -36.04 -5.94
CA THR A 30 -6.77 -36.62 -7.12
C THR A 30 -5.99 -36.45 -8.41
N LEU A 31 -4.91 -35.65 -8.40
CA LEU A 31 -4.08 -35.48 -9.58
C LEU A 31 -3.15 -36.66 -9.80
N PRO A 32 -2.80 -36.97 -11.07
CA PRO A 32 -1.78 -37.99 -11.34
C PRO A 32 -0.47 -37.62 -10.63
N PRO A 33 0.28 -38.63 -10.13
CA PRO A 33 1.56 -38.37 -9.48
C PRO A 33 2.53 -37.67 -10.45
N LEU A 34 3.22 -36.65 -9.94
CA LEU A 34 4.26 -35.98 -10.70
C LEU A 34 5.40 -36.99 -10.95
N THR A 35 5.78 -37.17 -12.21
CA THR A 35 7.05 -37.80 -12.55
C THR A 35 8.15 -36.96 -11.95
N SER A 36 8.90 -37.51 -10.99
CA SER A 36 9.84 -36.77 -10.16
C SER A 36 10.75 -35.86 -11.00
N ALA A 37 10.59 -34.56 -10.87
CA ALA A 37 11.65 -33.62 -11.18
C ALA A 37 12.86 -33.98 -10.31
N SER A 38 14.08 -33.82 -10.85
CA SER A 38 15.34 -34.22 -10.25
C SER A 38 15.38 -33.97 -8.74
N LYS A 39 15.76 -35.00 -7.97
CA LYS A 39 15.99 -34.92 -6.52
C LYS A 39 17.29 -34.21 -6.17
N ASP A 40 17.65 -33.16 -6.87
CA ASP A 40 18.88 -32.40 -6.63
C ASP A 40 18.76 -31.46 -5.44
N GLY A 41 18.51 -32.06 -4.27
CA GLY A 41 18.62 -31.34 -2.99
C GLY A 41 20.06 -31.06 -2.55
N ALA A 42 21.06 -31.69 -3.21
CA ALA A 42 22.45 -31.61 -2.77
C ALA A 42 23.06 -30.18 -2.88
N GLY A 43 22.61 -29.38 -3.83
CA GLY A 43 23.05 -27.97 -3.97
C GLY A 43 22.20 -26.97 -3.19
N LEU A 44 20.96 -27.32 -2.80
CA LEU A 44 20.00 -26.39 -2.20
C LEU A 44 20.48 -25.82 -0.86
N GLU A 45 21.00 -26.66 0.03
CA GLU A 45 21.53 -26.22 1.32
C GLU A 45 22.69 -25.25 1.15
N SER A 46 23.66 -25.59 0.30
CA SER A 46 24.81 -24.73 0.03
C SER A 46 24.41 -23.36 -0.50
N VAL A 47 23.47 -23.31 -1.44
CA VAL A 47 22.96 -22.05 -2.01
C VAL A 47 22.23 -21.23 -0.96
N LEU A 48 21.35 -21.84 -0.16
CA LEU A 48 20.61 -21.13 0.87
C LEU A 48 21.52 -20.59 1.99
N LEU A 49 22.57 -21.32 2.37
CA LEU A 49 23.56 -20.83 3.32
C LEU A 49 24.34 -19.63 2.78
N GLN A 50 24.73 -19.65 1.51
CA GLN A 50 25.37 -18.50 0.86
C GLN A 50 24.43 -17.28 0.81
N VAL A 51 23.15 -17.47 0.51
CA VAL A 51 22.14 -16.39 0.54
C VAL A 51 22.00 -15.84 1.97
N ALA A 52 21.90 -16.71 2.98
CA ALA A 52 21.81 -16.32 4.38
C ALA A 52 23.03 -15.51 4.82
N ASP A 53 24.24 -15.92 4.45
CA ASP A 53 25.47 -15.19 4.75
C ASP A 53 25.48 -13.79 4.13
N ARG A 54 25.01 -13.63 2.92
CA ARG A 54 24.90 -12.32 2.27
C ARG A 54 23.82 -11.44 2.90
N LEU A 55 22.66 -12.04 3.28
CA LEU A 55 21.56 -11.31 3.92
C LEU A 55 21.92 -10.78 5.32
N ARG A 56 22.94 -11.34 5.99
CA ARG A 56 23.45 -10.86 7.28
C ARG A 56 24.00 -9.44 7.22
N ASP A 57 24.37 -8.95 6.04
CA ASP A 57 24.84 -7.57 5.83
C ASP A 57 23.69 -6.55 5.78
N ASN A 58 22.43 -6.97 5.86
CA ASN A 58 21.30 -6.06 5.94
C ASN A 58 21.10 -5.53 7.36
N TYR A 59 20.46 -4.35 7.43
CA TYR A 59 20.02 -3.80 8.71
C TYR A 59 18.98 -4.72 9.38
N PRO A 60 18.97 -4.79 10.73
CA PRO A 60 18.07 -5.67 11.48
C PRO A 60 16.66 -5.09 11.55
N TYR A 61 15.90 -5.10 10.46
CA TYR A 61 14.53 -4.57 10.36
C TYR A 61 13.58 -5.13 11.43
N PHE A 62 13.85 -6.34 11.92
CA PHE A 62 13.08 -7.01 12.96
C PHE A 62 13.36 -6.50 14.38
N HIS A 63 14.44 -5.74 14.59
CA HIS A 63 14.87 -5.33 15.93
C HIS A 63 14.12 -4.07 16.41
N PRO A 64 13.61 -4.02 17.65
CA PRO A 64 12.86 -2.87 18.17
C PRO A 64 13.62 -1.54 18.14
N LEU A 65 14.95 -1.58 18.22
CA LEU A 65 15.80 -0.38 18.16
C LEU A 65 16.10 0.08 16.74
N TYR A 66 15.64 -0.64 15.70
CA TYR A 66 15.83 -0.20 14.33
C TYR A 66 14.78 0.86 13.94
N ALA A 67 15.23 2.03 13.53
CA ALA A 67 14.38 3.17 13.15
C ALA A 67 14.77 3.80 11.80
N GLY A 68 15.46 3.07 10.94
CA GLY A 68 16.00 3.59 9.69
C GLY A 68 15.03 3.60 8.51
N GLN A 69 13.98 2.78 8.52
CA GLN A 69 13.01 2.64 7.44
C GLN A 69 11.58 2.64 7.99
N MET A 70 10.60 2.96 7.14
CA MET A 70 9.17 2.89 7.47
C MET A 70 8.65 1.46 7.60
N LEU A 71 9.40 0.48 7.10
CA LEU A 71 9.03 -0.92 7.15
C LEU A 71 9.10 -1.45 8.59
N LYS A 72 8.18 -2.35 8.90
CA LYS A 72 8.15 -3.11 10.14
C LYS A 72 8.30 -4.60 9.82
N PRO A 73 8.70 -5.45 10.77
CA PRO A 73 8.66 -6.88 10.56
C PRO A 73 7.25 -7.30 10.16
N PRO A 74 7.10 -8.16 9.14
CA PRO A 74 5.78 -8.68 8.81
C PRO A 74 5.19 -9.45 9.98
N HIS A 75 3.87 -9.37 10.15
CA HIS A 75 3.18 -10.18 11.14
C HIS A 75 3.45 -11.67 10.86
N PRO A 76 3.68 -12.53 11.89
CA PRO A 76 4.00 -13.95 11.70
C PRO A 76 3.04 -14.67 10.75
N VAL A 77 1.73 -14.45 10.89
CA VAL A 77 0.71 -15.02 10.00
C VAL A 77 0.93 -14.57 8.54
N ALA A 78 1.15 -13.29 8.31
CA ALA A 78 1.37 -12.75 6.97
C ALA A 78 2.63 -13.34 6.31
N ARG A 79 3.72 -13.48 7.08
CA ARG A 79 4.95 -14.08 6.61
C ARG A 79 4.78 -15.55 6.24
N LEU A 80 4.11 -16.33 7.10
CA LEU A 80 3.89 -17.76 6.85
C LEU A 80 2.89 -17.99 5.73
N ALA A 81 1.83 -17.18 5.62
CA ALA A 81 0.87 -17.26 4.52
C ALA A 81 1.51 -16.91 3.19
N TYR A 82 2.41 -15.91 3.16
CA TYR A 82 3.16 -15.57 1.96
C TYR A 82 4.10 -16.70 1.55
N ALA A 83 4.83 -17.30 2.52
CA ALA A 83 5.66 -18.47 2.26
C ALA A 83 4.83 -19.65 1.72
N LEU A 84 3.66 -19.93 2.32
CA LEU A 84 2.74 -20.99 1.84
C LEU A 84 2.29 -20.75 0.39
N ALA A 85 1.93 -19.52 0.04
CA ALA A 85 1.48 -19.17 -1.30
C ALA A 85 2.56 -19.40 -2.37
N MET A 86 3.84 -19.31 -2.01
CA MET A 86 4.97 -19.55 -2.93
C MET A 86 4.98 -20.95 -3.53
N TRP A 87 4.43 -21.98 -2.86
CA TRP A 87 4.35 -23.35 -3.39
C TRP A 87 3.31 -23.50 -4.50
N ILE A 88 2.27 -22.67 -4.51
CA ILE A 88 1.26 -22.65 -5.59
C ILE A 88 1.61 -21.60 -6.63
N ASN A 89 2.24 -20.49 -6.19
CA ASN A 89 2.60 -19.34 -7.01
C ASN A 89 1.42 -18.81 -7.85
N PRO A 90 0.27 -18.48 -7.22
CA PRO A 90 -0.94 -18.11 -7.94
C PRO A 90 -0.79 -16.77 -8.66
N ASN A 91 -1.50 -16.61 -9.77
CA ASN A 91 -1.55 -15.39 -10.56
C ASN A 91 -2.96 -14.81 -10.58
N ASN A 92 -3.15 -13.61 -10.02
CA ASN A 92 -4.43 -12.91 -9.96
C ASN A 92 -4.74 -12.05 -11.20
N HIS A 93 -4.00 -12.22 -12.29
CA HIS A 93 -4.23 -11.48 -13.54
C HIS A 93 -5.68 -11.67 -14.05
N ALA A 94 -6.23 -12.86 -13.89
CA ALA A 94 -7.62 -13.18 -14.20
C ALA A 94 -8.22 -14.08 -13.11
N LEU A 95 -9.54 -13.98 -12.92
CA LEU A 95 -10.25 -14.73 -11.86
C LEU A 95 -10.10 -16.25 -11.98
N ASP A 96 -10.04 -16.79 -13.19
CA ASP A 96 -9.85 -18.21 -13.48
C ASP A 96 -8.41 -18.69 -13.27
N GLY A 97 -7.41 -17.78 -13.37
CA GLY A 97 -6.02 -18.09 -13.09
C GLY A 97 -5.67 -18.18 -11.60
N GLY A 98 -6.41 -17.49 -10.75
CA GLY A 98 -6.17 -17.46 -9.30
C GLY A 98 -7.47 -17.37 -8.51
N ARG A 99 -8.39 -18.31 -8.69
CA ARG A 99 -9.75 -18.25 -8.11
C ARG A 99 -9.78 -17.95 -6.62
N ALA A 100 -9.04 -18.71 -5.82
CA ALA A 100 -8.99 -18.54 -4.37
C ALA A 100 -8.23 -17.26 -3.98
N SER A 101 -7.05 -17.03 -4.57
CA SER A 101 -6.22 -15.87 -4.25
C SER A 101 -6.85 -14.55 -4.68
N SER A 102 -7.53 -14.51 -5.84
CA SER A 102 -8.31 -13.34 -6.27
C SER A 102 -9.49 -13.04 -5.34
N GLN A 103 -10.14 -14.08 -4.81
CA GLN A 103 -11.20 -13.89 -3.82
C GLN A 103 -10.64 -13.32 -2.50
N MET A 104 -9.52 -13.88 -2.00
CA MET A 104 -8.83 -13.36 -0.81
C MET A 104 -8.39 -11.91 -1.00
N GLU A 105 -7.92 -11.54 -2.19
CA GLU A 105 -7.56 -10.15 -2.51
C GLU A 105 -8.77 -9.23 -2.41
N LYS A 106 -9.92 -9.61 -3.00
CA LYS A 106 -11.16 -8.83 -2.89
C LYS A 106 -11.60 -8.64 -1.44
N GLU A 107 -11.50 -9.68 -0.63
CA GLU A 107 -11.82 -9.63 0.81
C GLU A 107 -10.89 -8.66 1.55
N ALA A 108 -9.57 -8.76 1.33
CA ALA A 108 -8.59 -7.87 1.94
C ALA A 108 -8.79 -6.40 1.52
N VAL A 109 -9.04 -6.16 0.24
CA VAL A 109 -9.31 -4.82 -0.29
C VAL A 109 -10.60 -4.24 0.29
N ALA A 110 -11.65 -5.07 0.44
CA ALA A 110 -12.89 -4.65 1.07
C ALA A 110 -12.71 -4.28 2.56
N GLU A 111 -11.85 -5.01 3.29
CA GLU A 111 -11.51 -4.63 4.68
C GLU A 111 -10.79 -3.28 4.74
N ILE A 112 -9.83 -3.04 3.84
CA ILE A 112 -9.11 -1.76 3.76
C ILE A 112 -10.08 -0.64 3.38
N ALA A 113 -11.01 -0.87 2.46
CA ALA A 113 -12.03 0.10 2.07
C ALA A 113 -12.98 0.44 3.24
N ARG A 114 -13.40 -0.57 4.01
CA ARG A 114 -14.21 -0.35 5.23
C ARG A 114 -13.49 0.45 6.30
N MET A 115 -12.16 0.28 6.43
CA MET A 115 -11.33 1.06 7.36
C MET A 115 -11.42 2.57 7.08
N VAL A 116 -11.60 2.96 5.81
CA VAL A 116 -11.77 4.37 5.41
C VAL A 116 -13.24 4.77 5.19
N GLY A 117 -14.19 3.90 5.55
CA GLY A 117 -15.62 4.18 5.51
C GLY A 117 -16.30 3.93 4.17
N TRP A 118 -15.71 3.13 3.28
CA TRP A 118 -16.28 2.82 1.96
C TRP A 118 -16.88 1.40 1.93
N ASN A 119 -18.16 1.29 1.68
CA ASN A 119 -18.86 0.03 1.42
C ASN A 119 -18.85 -0.33 -0.07
N GLU A 120 -19.00 0.68 -0.93
CA GLU A 120 -18.81 0.55 -2.38
C GLU A 120 -17.45 1.13 -2.76
N HIS A 121 -16.70 0.42 -3.59
CA HIS A 121 -15.38 0.83 -4.03
C HIS A 121 -14.92 0.02 -5.24
N LEU A 122 -13.96 0.56 -5.97
CA LEU A 122 -13.06 -0.20 -6.83
C LEU A 122 -11.68 -0.17 -6.18
N GLY A 123 -10.95 -1.29 -6.23
CA GLY A 123 -9.61 -1.31 -5.70
C GLY A 123 -8.93 -2.65 -5.90
N HIS A 124 -7.62 -2.66 -5.73
CA HIS A 124 -6.79 -3.87 -5.78
C HIS A 124 -5.47 -3.67 -5.08
N LEU A 125 -4.77 -4.78 -4.84
CA LEU A 125 -3.40 -4.77 -4.32
C LEU A 125 -2.41 -4.58 -5.47
N CYS A 126 -1.28 -3.93 -5.17
CA CYS A 126 -0.21 -3.69 -6.14
C CYS A 126 1.17 -3.73 -5.45
N GLY A 127 2.23 -3.46 -6.20
CA GLY A 127 3.62 -3.57 -5.74
C GLY A 127 4.08 -2.53 -4.71
N GLY A 128 3.19 -1.69 -4.18
CA GLY A 128 3.49 -0.65 -3.19
C GLY A 128 2.97 0.72 -3.59
N GLY A 129 3.10 1.71 -2.70
CA GLY A 129 2.55 3.05 -2.83
C GLY A 129 2.92 3.79 -4.11
N THR A 130 4.10 3.52 -4.67
CA THR A 130 4.49 4.10 -5.97
C THR A 130 3.58 3.64 -7.10
N MET A 131 3.29 2.33 -7.18
CA MET A 131 2.39 1.79 -8.19
C MET A 131 0.94 2.20 -7.92
N ALA A 132 0.51 2.15 -6.67
CA ALA A 132 -0.81 2.59 -6.26
C ALA A 132 -1.07 4.07 -6.62
N ASN A 133 -0.11 4.96 -6.35
CA ASN A 133 -0.18 6.37 -6.74
C ASN A 133 -0.13 6.56 -8.25
N LEU A 134 0.65 5.74 -8.99
CA LEU A 134 0.69 5.80 -10.46
C LEU A 134 -0.73 5.60 -11.03
N GLU A 135 -1.43 4.59 -10.58
CA GLU A 135 -2.78 4.29 -11.04
C GLU A 135 -3.79 5.37 -10.61
N ALA A 136 -3.70 5.85 -9.36
CA ALA A 136 -4.55 6.92 -8.88
C ALA A 136 -4.38 8.21 -9.70
N LEU A 137 -3.15 8.59 -10.02
CA LEU A 137 -2.87 9.79 -10.82
C LEU A 137 -3.18 9.58 -12.31
N TRP A 138 -2.98 8.38 -12.84
CA TRP A 138 -3.43 8.03 -14.18
C TRP A 138 -4.95 8.20 -14.32
N VAL A 139 -5.74 7.63 -13.40
CA VAL A 139 -7.20 7.82 -13.37
C VAL A 139 -7.57 9.30 -13.23
N ALA A 140 -6.85 10.05 -12.38
CA ALA A 140 -7.08 11.49 -12.22
C ALA A 140 -6.89 12.25 -13.54
N GLY A 141 -5.85 11.92 -14.32
CA GLY A 141 -5.60 12.47 -15.64
C GLY A 141 -6.65 12.08 -16.67
N GLN A 142 -7.22 10.87 -16.58
CA GLN A 142 -8.32 10.44 -17.45
C GLN A 142 -9.65 11.15 -17.14
N VAL A 143 -9.90 11.43 -15.85
CA VAL A 143 -11.12 12.14 -15.40
C VAL A 143 -11.04 13.63 -15.73
N HIS A 144 -9.87 14.24 -15.60
CA HIS A 144 -9.64 15.67 -15.82
C HIS A 144 -8.48 15.90 -16.80
N PRO A 145 -8.66 15.56 -18.08
CA PRO A 145 -7.59 15.67 -19.09
C PRO A 145 -7.10 17.13 -19.23
N GLY A 146 -5.78 17.29 -19.23
CA GLY A 146 -5.13 18.59 -19.40
C GLY A 146 -5.13 19.49 -18.17
N LEU A 147 -5.75 19.07 -17.05
CA LEU A 147 -5.71 19.83 -15.80
C LEU A 147 -4.54 19.40 -14.92
N THR A 148 -4.06 20.36 -14.12
CA THR A 148 -2.90 20.20 -13.24
C THR A 148 -3.25 19.39 -11.99
N ILE A 149 -2.34 18.52 -11.59
CA ILE A 149 -2.33 17.86 -10.29
C ILE A 149 -1.44 18.68 -9.35
N VAL A 150 -1.92 19.00 -8.16
CA VAL A 150 -1.14 19.72 -7.17
C VAL A 150 -0.97 18.89 -5.91
N ALA A 151 0.19 19.01 -5.25
CA ALA A 151 0.49 18.40 -3.97
C ALA A 151 1.37 19.33 -3.14
N SER A 152 1.48 19.07 -1.83
CA SER A 152 2.45 19.73 -0.96
C SER A 152 3.88 19.43 -1.41
N GLU A 153 4.83 20.34 -1.19
CA GLU A 153 6.26 20.08 -1.36
C GLU A 153 6.78 18.97 -0.41
N GLN A 154 6.07 18.66 0.67
CA GLN A 154 6.34 17.53 1.56
C GLN A 154 5.68 16.22 1.10
N ALA A 155 4.87 16.23 0.05
CA ALA A 155 4.35 15.01 -0.55
C ALA A 155 5.50 14.13 -1.08
N HIS A 156 5.27 12.84 -1.11
CA HIS A 156 6.31 11.91 -1.56
C HIS A 156 6.74 12.24 -2.99
N TYR A 157 8.06 12.23 -3.24
CA TYR A 157 8.65 12.62 -4.53
C TYR A 157 8.13 11.82 -5.73
N THR A 158 7.50 10.67 -5.50
CA THR A 158 6.90 9.85 -6.56
C THR A 158 5.81 10.57 -7.32
N HIS A 159 5.03 11.45 -6.70
CA HIS A 159 3.95 12.17 -7.39
C HIS A 159 4.48 12.97 -8.58
N LYS A 160 5.56 13.73 -8.40
CA LYS A 160 6.23 14.46 -9.49
C LYS A 160 6.77 13.53 -10.58
N ARG A 161 7.42 12.42 -10.18
CA ARG A 161 8.00 11.44 -11.12
C ARG A 161 6.91 10.73 -11.93
N ILE A 162 5.85 10.30 -11.27
CA ILE A 162 4.71 9.62 -11.87
C ILE A 162 4.02 10.55 -12.87
N SER A 163 3.75 11.78 -12.46
CA SER A 163 3.11 12.77 -13.33
C SER A 163 3.93 13.00 -14.59
N ALA A 164 5.26 13.13 -14.46
CA ALA A 164 6.15 13.27 -15.61
C ALA A 164 6.11 12.03 -16.52
N ALA A 165 6.13 10.82 -15.95
CA ALA A 165 6.07 9.57 -16.71
C ALA A 165 4.74 9.40 -17.45
N LEU A 166 3.65 9.90 -16.89
CA LEU A 166 2.30 9.85 -17.47
C LEU A 166 1.98 11.05 -18.38
N GLY A 167 2.90 12.01 -18.54
CA GLY A 167 2.67 13.23 -19.30
C GLY A 167 1.65 14.17 -18.66
N LEU A 168 1.43 14.07 -17.33
CA LEU A 168 0.49 14.90 -16.58
C LEU A 168 1.16 16.18 -16.07
N GLN A 169 0.41 17.28 -16.04
CA GLN A 169 0.85 18.53 -15.43
C GLN A 169 0.87 18.37 -13.90
N PHE A 170 1.99 18.74 -13.27
CA PHE A 170 2.16 18.63 -11.83
C PHE A 170 2.83 19.89 -11.25
N GLU A 171 2.31 20.34 -10.11
CA GLU A 171 2.85 21.49 -9.39
C GLU A 171 2.95 21.19 -7.88
N SER A 172 4.11 21.51 -7.28
CA SER A 172 4.29 21.46 -5.83
C SER A 172 3.95 22.81 -5.22
N LEU A 173 3.14 22.77 -4.15
CA LEU A 173 2.72 23.93 -3.38
C LEU A 173 3.46 23.99 -2.04
N ALA A 174 3.70 25.21 -1.56
CA ALA A 174 4.38 25.42 -0.29
C ALA A 174 3.60 24.85 0.90
N CYS A 175 4.34 24.50 1.94
CA CYS A 175 3.83 24.03 3.21
C CYS A 175 3.67 25.13 4.24
N ASP A 176 2.82 24.88 5.22
CA ASP A 176 2.80 25.64 6.47
C ASP A 176 4.01 25.28 7.38
N LYS A 177 4.12 25.96 8.53
CA LYS A 177 5.19 25.72 9.52
C LYS A 177 5.18 24.32 10.14
N LYS A 178 4.11 23.56 9.96
CA LYS A 178 3.98 22.15 10.41
C LYS A 178 4.27 21.15 9.28
N GLY A 179 4.70 21.63 8.11
CA GLY A 179 4.97 20.81 6.93
C GLY A 179 3.72 20.20 6.29
N ARG A 180 2.56 20.84 6.43
CA ARG A 180 1.30 20.47 5.81
C ARG A 180 1.04 21.36 4.61
N LEU A 181 0.26 20.90 3.65
CA LEU A 181 -0.20 21.72 2.53
C LEU A 181 -0.79 23.04 3.06
N ASP A 182 -0.21 24.15 2.66
CA ASP A 182 -0.69 25.49 3.03
C ASP A 182 -2.00 25.76 2.29
N VAL A 183 -3.10 25.87 3.04
CA VAL A 183 -4.46 26.05 2.49
C VAL A 183 -4.62 27.40 1.81
N ASP A 184 -3.95 28.43 2.28
CA ASP A 184 -4.03 29.77 1.67
C ASP A 184 -3.25 29.79 0.34
N VAL A 185 -2.11 29.10 0.27
CA VAL A 185 -1.39 28.88 -1.00
C VAL A 185 -2.24 28.09 -1.97
N LEU A 186 -2.85 26.98 -1.51
CA LEU A 186 -3.75 26.18 -2.32
C LEU A 186 -4.92 27.04 -2.85
N LYS A 187 -5.55 27.83 -2.00
CA LYS A 187 -6.66 28.72 -2.40
C LYS A 187 -6.25 29.69 -3.49
N ARG A 188 -5.14 30.42 -3.29
CA ARG A 188 -4.62 31.37 -4.30
C ARG A 188 -4.34 30.69 -5.63
N ARG A 189 -3.84 29.43 -5.59
CA ARG A 189 -3.57 28.68 -6.82
C ARG A 189 -4.85 28.20 -7.51
N LEU A 190 -5.88 27.81 -6.73
CA LEU A 190 -7.21 27.45 -7.24
C LEU A 190 -7.92 28.63 -7.92
N ASP A 191 -7.75 29.85 -7.39
CA ASP A 191 -8.29 31.10 -7.98
C ASP A 191 -7.78 31.31 -9.42
N GLN A 192 -6.58 30.81 -9.75
CA GLN A 192 -6.00 30.86 -11.11
C GLN A 192 -6.59 29.80 -12.07
N ARG A 193 -7.45 28.91 -11.56
CA ARG A 193 -8.07 27.78 -12.29
C ARG A 193 -7.04 26.79 -12.83
N GLY A 194 -7.51 25.79 -13.58
CA GLY A 194 -6.67 24.78 -14.24
C GLY A 194 -6.20 23.62 -13.33
N ILE A 195 -6.67 23.53 -12.08
CA ILE A 195 -6.40 22.39 -11.20
C ILE A 195 -7.53 21.37 -11.33
N GLY A 196 -7.18 20.12 -11.66
CA GLY A 196 -8.11 18.99 -11.71
C GLY A 196 -8.07 18.10 -10.48
N THR A 197 -6.90 18.01 -9.83
CA THR A 197 -6.72 17.10 -8.69
C THR A 197 -5.81 17.73 -7.64
N VAL A 198 -6.23 17.63 -6.39
CA VAL A 198 -5.40 17.93 -5.20
C VAL A 198 -5.02 16.60 -4.56
N VAL A 199 -3.73 16.40 -4.33
CA VAL A 199 -3.19 15.29 -3.52
C VAL A 199 -2.99 15.82 -2.10
N ALA A 200 -3.65 15.21 -1.14
CA ALA A 200 -3.42 15.45 0.28
C ALA A 200 -2.69 14.24 0.87
N THR A 201 -1.60 14.49 1.59
CA THR A 201 -0.80 13.44 2.23
C THR A 201 -1.22 13.27 3.69
N VAL A 202 -1.55 12.05 4.06
CA VAL A 202 -1.91 11.70 5.45
C VAL A 202 -0.77 10.88 6.04
N GLY A 203 0.19 11.58 6.63
CA GLY A 203 1.46 11.05 7.13
C GLY A 203 2.60 11.20 6.12
N THR A 204 3.23 12.38 6.07
CA THR A 204 4.38 12.62 5.18
C THR A 204 5.60 11.80 5.58
N THR A 205 6.42 11.43 4.60
CA THR A 205 7.58 10.54 4.77
C THR A 205 8.59 11.08 5.79
N ALA A 206 8.90 12.36 5.74
CA ALA A 206 9.99 12.93 6.55
C ALA A 206 9.60 13.21 8.00
N ILE A 207 8.39 13.71 8.23
CA ILE A 207 7.97 14.25 9.53
C ILE A 207 6.59 13.77 10.00
N GLY A 208 5.92 12.91 9.25
CA GLY A 208 4.60 12.35 9.61
C GLY A 208 3.45 13.37 9.60
N SER A 209 3.62 14.54 8.97
CA SER A 209 2.58 15.57 8.91
C SER A 209 1.33 15.06 8.19
N VAL A 210 0.18 15.55 8.65
CA VAL A 210 -1.14 15.22 8.10
C VAL A 210 -1.74 16.48 7.51
N ASP A 211 -1.98 16.48 6.20
CA ASP A 211 -2.60 17.60 5.51
C ASP A 211 -4.01 17.90 6.05
N PRO A 212 -4.45 19.15 6.06
CA PRO A 212 -5.71 19.57 6.67
C PRO A 212 -6.91 19.22 5.77
N VAL A 213 -7.22 17.94 5.64
CA VAL A 213 -8.28 17.39 4.78
C VAL A 213 -9.62 18.13 4.94
N PRO A 214 -10.10 18.46 6.16
CA PRO A 214 -11.34 19.21 6.29
C PRO A 214 -11.33 20.55 5.55
N LYS A 215 -10.23 21.31 5.63
CA LYS A 215 -10.10 22.60 4.96
C LYS A 215 -9.97 22.45 3.44
N ILE A 216 -9.28 21.42 2.99
CA ILE A 216 -9.18 21.08 1.56
C ILE A 216 -10.57 20.73 1.00
N LEU A 217 -11.38 19.98 1.75
CA LEU A 217 -12.76 19.66 1.37
C LEU A 217 -13.67 20.89 1.28
N GLU A 218 -13.49 21.89 2.13
CA GLU A 218 -14.21 23.16 1.99
C GLU A 218 -13.87 23.88 0.68
N LEU A 219 -12.59 23.94 0.32
CA LEU A 219 -12.18 24.47 -0.99
C LEU A 219 -12.74 23.63 -2.14
N ARG A 220 -12.79 22.30 -1.99
CA ARG A 220 -13.37 21.42 -3.00
C ARG A 220 -14.82 21.75 -3.33
N LYS A 221 -15.63 22.11 -2.34
CA LYS A 221 -17.03 22.53 -2.55
C LYS A 221 -17.14 23.76 -3.45
N GLN A 222 -16.15 24.64 -3.38
CA GLN A 222 -16.12 25.88 -4.16
C GLN A 222 -15.53 25.69 -5.56
N TYR A 223 -14.46 24.87 -5.69
CA TYR A 223 -13.64 24.79 -6.92
C TYR A 223 -13.84 23.50 -7.73
N GLY A 224 -14.42 22.45 -7.14
CA GLY A 224 -14.84 21.25 -7.86
C GLY A 224 -13.71 20.30 -8.28
N PHE A 225 -12.53 20.34 -7.66
CA PHE A 225 -11.43 19.45 -7.98
C PHE A 225 -11.61 18.03 -7.39
N ARG A 226 -10.90 17.06 -7.94
CA ARG A 226 -10.77 15.70 -7.41
C ARG A 226 -9.80 15.68 -6.23
N LEU A 227 -10.15 14.97 -5.15
CA LEU A 227 -9.28 14.77 -3.99
C LEU A 227 -8.70 13.36 -3.99
N HIS A 228 -7.38 13.25 -4.09
CA HIS A 228 -6.63 12.03 -3.87
C HIS A 228 -5.92 12.08 -2.52
N ILE A 229 -6.03 11.03 -1.73
CA ILE A 229 -5.34 10.90 -0.45
C ILE A 229 -4.17 9.93 -0.59
N ASP A 230 -2.95 10.41 -0.43
CA ASP A 230 -1.79 9.57 -0.22
C ASP A 230 -1.66 9.26 1.28
N ALA A 231 -2.20 8.11 1.67
CA ALA A 231 -2.12 7.54 3.00
C ALA A 231 -1.18 6.32 3.06
N ALA A 232 -0.24 6.22 2.10
CA ALA A 232 0.68 5.09 2.02
C ALA A 232 1.41 4.81 3.34
N TYR A 233 1.83 5.87 4.04
CA TYR A 233 2.42 5.72 5.38
C TYR A 233 1.36 5.78 6.48
N GLY A 234 0.49 6.78 6.46
CA GLY A 234 -0.36 7.11 7.60
C GLY A 234 -1.68 6.36 7.66
N GLY A 235 -2.11 5.63 6.63
CA GLY A 235 -3.48 5.10 6.54
C GLY A 235 -3.95 4.30 7.76
N TYR A 236 -3.09 3.44 8.29
CA TYR A 236 -3.41 2.61 9.47
C TYR A 236 -3.49 3.39 10.79
N PHE A 237 -2.96 4.62 10.85
CA PHE A 237 -3.11 5.44 12.06
C PHE A 237 -4.55 5.90 12.30
N GLY A 238 -5.42 5.81 11.30
CA GLY A 238 -6.85 6.00 11.49
C GLY A 238 -7.48 5.07 12.53
N LEU A 239 -6.85 3.92 12.80
CA LEU A 239 -7.33 2.89 13.74
C LEU A 239 -6.93 3.14 15.20
N ILE A 240 -6.06 4.12 15.49
CA ILE A 240 -5.61 4.40 16.87
C ILE A 240 -6.44 5.52 17.50
N ASP A 241 -6.63 5.48 18.82
CA ASP A 241 -7.48 6.42 19.56
C ASP A 241 -6.75 7.69 20.01
N ASN A 242 -5.41 7.65 20.08
CA ASN A 242 -4.58 8.71 20.66
C ASN A 242 -3.99 9.69 19.64
N LEU A 243 -4.61 9.85 18.48
CA LEU A 243 -4.23 10.90 17.53
C LEU A 243 -4.50 12.30 18.09
N ALA A 244 -3.60 13.27 17.78
CA ALA A 244 -3.89 14.67 18.04
C ALA A 244 -5.21 15.07 17.36
N ALA A 245 -6.02 15.90 18.00
CA ALA A 245 -7.35 16.27 17.52
C ALA A 245 -7.36 16.82 16.09
N GLU A 246 -6.34 17.60 15.74
CA GLU A 246 -6.18 18.15 14.39
C GLU A 246 -5.95 17.07 13.32
N ALA A 247 -5.15 16.04 13.63
CA ALA A 247 -4.95 14.90 12.75
C ALA A 247 -6.22 14.04 12.66
N ARG A 248 -6.86 13.77 13.82
CA ARG A 248 -8.12 13.02 13.89
C ARG A 248 -9.18 13.60 12.95
N GLY A 249 -9.35 14.94 12.94
CA GLY A 249 -10.27 15.59 12.03
C GLY A 249 -10.01 15.32 10.54
N SER A 250 -8.76 15.08 10.14
CA SER A 250 -8.42 14.69 8.77
C SER A 250 -8.76 13.20 8.51
N TYR A 251 -8.46 12.32 9.45
CA TYR A 251 -8.80 10.89 9.34
C TYR A 251 -10.32 10.64 9.29
N ASP A 252 -11.10 11.37 10.06
CA ASP A 252 -12.57 11.26 10.09
C ASP A 252 -13.24 11.66 8.75
N ARG A 253 -12.49 12.31 7.86
CA ARG A 253 -12.98 12.79 6.56
C ARG A 253 -12.37 12.04 5.36
N LEU A 254 -11.61 10.95 5.57
CA LEU A 254 -11.02 10.18 4.48
C LEU A 254 -12.07 9.61 3.53
N SER A 255 -13.24 9.24 4.04
CA SER A 255 -14.35 8.72 3.24
C SER A 255 -14.86 9.68 2.16
N GLU A 256 -14.55 10.97 2.25
CA GLU A 256 -14.94 11.96 1.26
C GLU A 256 -13.96 12.10 0.08
N ALA A 257 -12.81 11.42 0.12
CA ALA A 257 -11.87 11.39 -0.99
C ALA A 257 -12.43 10.67 -2.22
N ASP A 258 -11.85 10.93 -3.39
CA ASP A 258 -12.17 10.22 -4.64
C ASP A 258 -11.30 8.98 -4.84
N SER A 259 -10.08 9.00 -4.33
CA SER A 259 -9.15 7.88 -4.32
C SER A 259 -8.22 7.94 -3.10
N ILE A 260 -7.81 6.78 -2.62
CA ILE A 260 -6.91 6.62 -1.47
C ILE A 260 -5.87 5.56 -1.81
N VAL A 261 -4.63 5.83 -1.40
CA VAL A 261 -3.53 4.86 -1.43
C VAL A 261 -3.09 4.53 -0.02
N ILE A 262 -2.93 3.24 0.27
CA ILE A 262 -2.45 2.72 1.55
C ILE A 262 -1.41 1.64 1.28
N ASP A 263 -0.34 1.58 2.08
CA ASP A 263 0.69 0.55 1.97
C ASP A 263 0.57 -0.49 3.10
N PRO A 264 -0.08 -1.65 2.86
CA PRO A 264 -0.10 -2.73 3.84
C PRO A 264 1.30 -3.20 4.25
N HIS A 265 2.30 -3.10 3.39
CA HIS A 265 3.68 -3.47 3.75
C HIS A 265 4.37 -2.50 4.72
N LYS A 266 3.75 -1.36 5.05
CA LYS A 266 4.22 -0.44 6.11
C LYS A 266 3.55 -0.80 7.44
N HIS A 267 2.56 -0.05 7.85
CA HIS A 267 1.89 -0.29 9.14
C HIS A 267 0.83 -1.41 9.13
N GLY A 268 0.47 -1.94 7.96
CA GLY A 268 -0.37 -3.14 7.84
C GLY A 268 0.40 -4.45 8.08
N LEU A 269 1.71 -4.39 8.36
CA LEU A 269 2.58 -5.51 8.74
C LEU A 269 2.57 -6.66 7.71
N GLN A 270 2.43 -6.33 6.43
CA GLN A 270 2.56 -7.28 5.34
C GLN A 270 4.01 -7.37 4.84
N PRO A 271 4.43 -8.47 4.18
CA PRO A 271 5.70 -8.52 3.47
C PRO A 271 5.84 -7.37 2.48
N TYR A 272 7.09 -6.93 2.25
CA TYR A 272 7.39 -5.84 1.33
C TYR A 272 6.87 -6.13 -0.09
N GLY A 273 6.40 -5.08 -0.77
CA GLY A 273 5.81 -5.19 -2.09
C GLY A 273 4.27 -5.26 -2.08
N CYS A 274 3.62 -4.76 -1.04
CA CYS A 274 2.16 -4.73 -0.92
C CYS A 274 1.68 -3.28 -0.72
N GLY A 275 1.10 -2.70 -1.75
CA GLY A 275 0.33 -1.46 -1.76
C GLY A 275 -1.14 -1.75 -2.06
N CYS A 276 -2.00 -0.79 -1.81
CA CYS A 276 -3.42 -0.84 -2.16
C CYS A 276 -3.86 0.50 -2.74
N VAL A 277 -4.52 0.47 -3.88
CA VAL A 277 -5.22 1.62 -4.45
C VAL A 277 -6.73 1.41 -4.35
N LEU A 278 -7.43 2.44 -3.91
CA LEU A 278 -8.88 2.45 -3.75
C LEU A 278 -9.48 3.66 -4.45
N PHE A 279 -10.62 3.47 -5.10
CA PHE A 279 -11.45 4.50 -5.72
C PHE A 279 -12.86 4.41 -5.14
N ARG A 280 -13.40 5.56 -4.71
CA ARG A 280 -14.76 5.63 -4.15
C ARG A 280 -15.83 5.32 -5.19
N ASP A 281 -15.64 5.81 -6.42
CA ASP A 281 -16.55 5.55 -7.54
C ASP A 281 -16.07 4.36 -8.37
N PRO A 282 -16.78 3.21 -8.34
CA PRO A 282 -16.41 2.05 -9.16
C PRO A 282 -16.47 2.30 -10.68
N ALA A 283 -17.18 3.34 -11.12
CA ALA A 283 -17.30 3.66 -12.56
C ALA A 283 -15.96 4.04 -13.21
N VAL A 284 -14.93 4.40 -12.40
CA VAL A 284 -13.57 4.60 -12.94
C VAL A 284 -12.97 3.32 -13.51
N GLY A 285 -13.53 2.16 -13.20
CA GLY A 285 -13.17 0.88 -13.80
C GLY A 285 -13.26 0.87 -15.33
N ARG A 286 -14.03 1.79 -15.92
CA ARG A 286 -14.09 1.94 -17.41
C ARG A 286 -12.73 2.26 -18.04
N PHE A 287 -11.82 2.89 -17.29
CA PHE A 287 -10.49 3.21 -17.80
C PHE A 287 -9.56 1.99 -17.86
N TYR A 288 -9.85 0.93 -17.09
CA TYR A 288 -9.10 -0.33 -17.06
C TYR A 288 -9.60 -1.35 -18.10
N LYS A 289 -10.72 -1.07 -18.80
CA LYS A 289 -11.27 -1.96 -19.84
C LYS A 289 -10.54 -1.69 -21.17
N HIS A 290 -10.13 -2.76 -21.83
CA HIS A 290 -9.56 -2.78 -23.16
C HIS A 290 -10.64 -3.07 -24.19
#